data_8a4f398bde10c855249cc6a673c07e47
#
_entry.id   8a4f398bde10c855249cc6a673c07e47
#
_cell.length_a   1.000
_cell.length_b   1.000
_cell.length_c   1.000
_cell.angle_alpha   90.00
_cell.angle_beta   90.00
_cell.angle_gamma   90.00
#
_symmetry.space_group_name_H-M   'P 1'
#
loop_
_entity.id
_entity.type
_entity.pdbx_description
1 polymer ?
#
loop_
_entity_poly.entity_id
_entity_poly.type
_entity_poly.pdbx_seq_one_letter_code
_entity_poly.pdbx_strand_id
1 'polypeptide(L)'
;MSVFCTYPWKQLFSDSYGVYMPCCMATVDHPHNGCWHGAKSDFPAPKVSEVSPSEYFYSDYMRQLRSDMRGGKTTPLIEKVCANCINEEKEGRKGQRVPEYKEPLGRVIEVKLRLFGNACNLSCYMCRIKDSSSRIKQTEKLIEIDPEFGEMLEYDKL
;
A
#
# COMPACT_ATOMS: atom_id res chain seq x y z
N MET A 1 1.90 1.92 23.25
CA MET A 1 1.20 2.53 22.11
C MET A 1 0.09 1.62 21.64
N SER A 2 -1.13 2.14 21.38
CA SER A 2 -2.18 1.33 20.78
C SER A 2 -1.84 1.04 19.32
N VAL A 3 -1.90 -0.22 18.90
CA VAL A 3 -1.69 -0.63 17.50
C VAL A 3 -2.99 -0.64 16.70
N PHE A 4 -4.10 -0.23 17.30
CA PHE A 4 -5.41 -0.24 16.67
C PHE A 4 -5.52 0.82 15.55
N CYS A 5 -6.12 0.42 14.43
CA CYS A 5 -6.44 1.28 13.31
C CYS A 5 -7.71 0.78 12.62
N THR A 6 -8.61 1.66 12.23
CA THR A 6 -9.91 1.29 11.64
C THR A 6 -9.86 0.97 10.16
N TYR A 7 -8.80 1.34 9.45
CA TYR A 7 -8.70 1.12 7.99
C TYR A 7 -8.93 -0.32 7.54
N PRO A 8 -8.39 -1.37 8.20
CA PRO A 8 -8.66 -2.75 7.78
C PRO A 8 -10.13 -3.18 7.79
N TRP A 9 -10.99 -2.45 8.48
CA TRP A 9 -12.44 -2.71 8.49
C TRP A 9 -13.22 -1.84 7.51
N LYS A 10 -12.65 -0.73 7.09
CA LYS A 10 -13.35 0.29 6.30
C LYS A 10 -12.88 0.39 4.88
N GLN A 11 -11.59 0.13 4.65
CA GLN A 11 -10.95 0.39 3.37
C GLN A 11 -10.68 -0.90 2.63
N LEU A 12 -10.96 -0.86 1.35
CA LEU A 12 -10.49 -1.83 0.37
C LEU A 12 -9.62 -1.07 -0.63
N PHE A 13 -8.34 -1.39 -0.64
CA PHE A 13 -7.36 -0.67 -1.45
C PHE A 13 -6.58 -1.63 -2.35
N SER A 14 -6.23 -1.18 -3.55
CA SER A 14 -5.16 -1.79 -4.35
C SER A 14 -4.22 -0.72 -4.88
N ASP A 15 -2.95 -1.10 -5.00
CA ASP A 15 -1.92 -0.23 -5.56
C ASP A 15 -1.95 -0.17 -7.10
N SER A 16 -0.99 0.53 -7.70
CA SER A 16 -0.85 0.67 -9.15
C SER A 16 -0.46 -0.62 -9.88
N TYR A 17 -0.07 -1.66 -9.16
CA TYR A 17 0.21 -2.99 -9.71
C TYR A 17 -0.96 -3.94 -9.52
N GLY A 18 -2.07 -3.45 -8.98
CA GLY A 18 -3.26 -4.23 -8.71
C GLY A 18 -3.13 -5.14 -7.47
N VAL A 19 -2.16 -4.89 -6.59
CA VAL A 19 -1.97 -5.68 -5.38
C VAL A 19 -2.88 -5.16 -4.27
N TYR A 20 -3.65 -6.05 -3.65
CA TYR A 20 -4.49 -5.68 -2.53
C TYR A 20 -3.67 -5.33 -1.29
N MET A 21 -4.13 -4.31 -0.58
CA MET A 21 -3.52 -3.81 0.63
C MET A 21 -4.59 -3.51 1.69
N PRO A 22 -4.30 -3.75 2.98
CA PRO A 22 -5.25 -3.42 4.06
C PRO A 22 -5.56 -1.92 4.18
N CYS A 23 -4.64 -1.08 3.74
CA CYS A 23 -4.79 0.38 3.62
C CYS A 23 -3.71 0.95 2.69
N CYS A 24 -3.83 2.22 2.33
CA CYS A 24 -2.88 2.91 1.44
C CYS A 24 -1.46 3.06 2.01
N MET A 25 -1.27 2.89 3.31
CA MET A 25 0.03 3.00 4.00
C MET A 25 0.63 1.63 4.36
N ALA A 26 -0.09 0.55 4.08
CA ALA A 26 0.36 -0.79 4.44
C ALA A 26 1.64 -1.16 3.68
N THR A 27 2.53 -1.86 4.39
CA THR A 27 3.66 -2.54 3.77
C THR A 27 3.21 -3.95 3.40
N VAL A 28 3.29 -4.27 2.12
CA VAL A 28 2.98 -5.62 1.59
C VAL A 28 4.10 -6.06 0.67
N ASP A 29 4.30 -7.37 0.53
CA ASP A 29 5.27 -7.88 -0.44
C ASP A 29 4.75 -7.69 -1.85
N HIS A 30 5.55 -7.03 -2.63
CA HIS A 30 5.25 -6.76 -4.01
C HIS A 30 5.89 -7.82 -4.91
N PRO A 31 5.16 -8.41 -5.87
CA PRO A 31 5.70 -9.43 -6.77
C PRO A 31 6.80 -8.91 -7.72
N HIS A 32 7.03 -7.61 -7.79
CA HIS A 32 8.02 -6.95 -8.65
C HIS A 32 9.14 -6.28 -7.85
N ASN A 33 9.87 -7.05 -7.02
CA ASN A 33 11.13 -6.63 -6.40
C ASN A 33 11.13 -5.36 -5.56
N GLY A 34 10.22 -5.19 -4.73
CA GLY A 34 10.36 -4.10 -3.79
C GLY A 34 9.07 -3.87 -3.05
N CYS A 35 9.02 -4.38 -1.87
CA CYS A 35 8.32 -3.68 -0.83
C CYS A 35 8.68 -2.22 -0.94
N TRP A 36 7.73 -1.37 -0.85
CA TRP A 36 7.98 0.06 -0.68
C TRP A 36 8.98 0.38 0.43
N HIS A 37 9.29 -0.59 1.31
CA HIS A 37 10.20 -0.48 2.44
C HIS A 37 11.01 -1.76 2.71
N GLY A 38 11.32 -2.56 1.71
CA GLY A 38 12.37 -3.58 1.79
C GLY A 38 12.12 -4.81 2.67
N ALA A 39 10.92 -5.00 3.19
CA ALA A 39 10.62 -6.17 4.02
C ALA A 39 9.90 -7.25 3.22
N LYS A 40 10.45 -8.46 3.15
CA LYS A 40 9.77 -9.64 2.58
C LYS A 40 8.72 -10.14 3.57
N SER A 41 7.52 -10.56 3.10
CA SER A 41 6.44 -11.10 3.92
C SER A 41 6.17 -12.56 3.60
N ASP A 42 5.90 -13.33 4.63
CA ASP A 42 5.42 -14.70 4.49
C ASP A 42 3.95 -14.76 4.03
N PHE A 43 3.32 -13.58 3.86
CA PHE A 43 1.95 -13.42 3.43
C PHE A 43 1.91 -12.70 2.09
N PRO A 44 1.93 -13.40 0.97
CA PRO A 44 1.82 -12.78 -0.35
C PRO A 44 0.48 -12.06 -0.46
N ALA A 45 0.54 -10.79 -0.83
CA ALA A 45 -0.69 -10.03 -1.09
C ALA A 45 -1.19 -10.39 -2.50
N PRO A 46 -2.43 -10.88 -2.64
CA PRO A 46 -2.99 -11.28 -3.93
C PRO A 46 -3.29 -10.06 -4.80
N LYS A 47 -3.37 -10.28 -6.10
CA LYS A 47 -3.78 -9.26 -7.07
C LYS A 47 -5.29 -9.24 -7.26
N VAL A 48 -5.81 -8.11 -7.71
CA VAL A 48 -7.22 -7.94 -8.09
C VAL A 48 -7.63 -8.85 -9.26
N SER A 49 -6.66 -9.34 -10.04
CA SER A 49 -6.88 -10.33 -11.09
C SER A 49 -6.95 -11.77 -10.60
N GLU A 50 -6.53 -12.05 -9.36
CA GLU A 50 -6.42 -13.39 -8.80
C GLU A 50 -7.56 -13.73 -7.86
N VAL A 51 -8.00 -12.77 -7.06
CA VAL A 51 -9.08 -12.93 -6.09
C VAL A 51 -10.06 -11.76 -6.17
N SER A 52 -11.30 -12.01 -5.87
CA SER A 52 -12.31 -10.95 -5.80
C SER A 52 -12.08 -10.02 -4.60
N PRO A 53 -12.59 -8.78 -4.64
CA PRO A 53 -12.54 -7.85 -3.51
C PRO A 53 -13.12 -8.45 -2.22
N SER A 54 -14.18 -9.22 -2.33
CA SER A 54 -14.85 -9.87 -1.20
C SER A 54 -13.97 -10.97 -0.59
N GLU A 55 -13.39 -11.83 -1.42
CA GLU A 55 -12.49 -12.90 -0.96
C GLU A 55 -11.28 -12.32 -0.23
N TYR A 56 -10.66 -11.27 -0.76
CA TYR A 56 -9.57 -10.59 -0.06
C TYR A 56 -10.02 -9.99 1.27
N PHE A 57 -11.13 -9.23 1.27
CA PHE A 57 -11.61 -8.53 2.46
C PHE A 57 -11.96 -9.47 3.61
N TYR A 58 -12.45 -10.68 3.30
CA TYR A 58 -12.81 -11.73 4.27
C TYR A 58 -11.77 -12.85 4.37
N SER A 59 -10.58 -12.68 3.80
CA SER A 59 -9.49 -13.66 3.87
C SER A 59 -9.00 -13.89 5.30
N ASP A 60 -8.33 -15.02 5.52
CA ASP A 60 -7.71 -15.34 6.82
C ASP A 60 -6.66 -14.31 7.20
N TYR A 61 -5.89 -13.83 6.22
CA TYR A 61 -4.95 -12.72 6.40
C TYR A 61 -5.62 -11.48 7.01
N MET A 62 -6.71 -11.00 6.42
CA MET A 62 -7.44 -9.84 6.90
C MET A 62 -8.14 -10.10 8.25
N ARG A 63 -8.61 -11.33 8.47
CA ARG A 63 -9.17 -11.75 9.77
C ARG A 63 -8.12 -11.73 10.88
N GLN A 64 -6.94 -12.29 10.60
CA GLN A 64 -5.83 -12.30 11.55
C GLN A 64 -5.38 -10.88 11.88
N LEU A 65 -5.15 -10.04 10.87
CA LEU A 65 -4.76 -8.64 11.04
C LEU A 65 -5.74 -7.87 11.95
N ARG A 66 -7.04 -8.03 11.69
CA ARG A 66 -8.09 -7.41 12.51
C ARG A 66 -8.13 -7.95 13.93
N SER A 67 -7.93 -9.25 14.12
CA SER A 67 -7.87 -9.89 15.42
C SER A 67 -6.70 -9.35 16.25
N ASP A 68 -5.52 -9.27 15.66
CA ASP A 68 -4.31 -8.76 16.30
C ASP A 68 -4.49 -7.29 16.71
N MET A 69 -5.04 -6.46 15.84
CA MET A 69 -5.33 -5.05 16.13
C MET A 69 -6.34 -4.90 17.29
N ARG A 70 -7.40 -5.73 17.33
CA ARG A 70 -8.36 -5.71 18.44
C ARG A 70 -7.74 -6.15 19.76
N GLY A 71 -6.82 -7.11 19.71
CA GLY A 71 -6.08 -7.57 20.87
C GLY A 71 -5.08 -6.57 21.42
N GLY A 72 -4.84 -5.46 20.72
CA GLY A 72 -3.86 -4.43 21.10
C GLY A 72 -2.43 -4.94 21.14
N LYS A 73 -2.16 -6.09 20.53
CA LYS A 73 -0.86 -6.74 20.54
C LYS A 73 -0.05 -6.33 19.31
N THR A 74 1.21 -5.98 19.54
CA THR A 74 2.18 -5.83 18.48
C THR A 74 2.66 -7.23 18.09
N THR A 75 2.13 -7.76 17.00
CA THR A 75 2.55 -9.04 16.40
C THR A 75 3.48 -8.79 15.22
N PRO A 76 4.28 -9.78 14.77
CA PRO A 76 5.10 -9.65 13.57
C PRO A 76 4.30 -9.19 12.35
N LEU A 77 3.04 -9.62 12.23
CA LEU A 77 2.13 -9.17 11.17
C LEU A 77 1.84 -7.67 11.28
N ILE A 78 1.51 -7.18 12.47
CA ILE A 78 1.26 -5.75 12.72
C ILE A 78 2.51 -4.92 12.47
N GLU A 79 3.65 -5.34 13.03
CA GLU A 79 4.93 -4.62 12.85
C GLU A 79 5.27 -4.44 11.38
N LYS A 80 4.97 -5.44 10.59
CA LYS A 80 5.25 -5.43 9.17
C LYS A 80 4.26 -4.58 8.39
N VAL A 81 2.98 -4.91 8.49
CA VAL A 81 1.92 -4.22 7.73
C VAL A 81 1.83 -2.74 8.09
N CYS A 82 2.03 -2.41 9.36
CA CYS A 82 1.93 -1.05 9.87
C CYS A 82 3.30 -0.34 10.03
N ALA A 83 4.37 -0.89 9.47
CA ALA A 83 5.74 -0.39 9.66
C ALA A 83 5.86 1.11 9.42
N ASN A 84 5.26 1.63 8.35
CA ASN A 84 5.29 3.06 8.03
C ASN A 84 4.72 3.92 9.16
N CYS A 85 3.51 3.60 9.61
CA CYS A 85 2.88 4.36 10.68
C CYS A 85 3.63 4.22 12.02
N ILE A 86 4.12 3.01 12.32
CA ILE A 86 4.89 2.74 13.54
C ILE A 86 6.19 3.53 13.56
N ASN A 87 6.91 3.59 12.43
CA ASN A 87 8.16 4.34 12.33
C ASN A 87 7.93 5.85 12.43
N GLU A 88 6.91 6.38 11.76
CA GLU A 88 6.54 7.77 11.89
C GLU A 88 6.24 8.16 13.34
N GLU A 89 5.48 7.34 14.04
CA GLU A 89 5.14 7.57 15.45
C GLU A 89 6.34 7.45 16.38
N LYS A 90 7.28 6.53 16.12
CA LYS A 90 8.55 6.43 16.88
C LYS A 90 9.42 7.68 16.72
N GLU A 91 9.37 8.31 15.55
CA GLU A 91 10.08 9.55 15.25
C GLU A 91 9.33 10.82 15.72
N GLY A 92 8.24 10.65 16.47
CA GLY A 92 7.43 11.75 16.99
C GLY A 92 6.54 12.43 15.97
N ARG A 93 6.43 11.88 14.76
CA ARG A 93 5.49 12.34 13.73
C ARG A 93 4.12 11.69 13.91
N LYS A 94 3.09 12.35 13.39
CA LYS A 94 1.74 11.79 13.40
C LYS A 94 1.62 10.73 12.29
N GLY A 95 1.52 9.47 12.68
CA GLY A 95 1.17 8.38 11.74
C GLY A 95 -0.23 8.56 11.15
N GLN A 96 -0.50 7.84 10.06
CA GLN A 96 -1.80 7.88 9.36
C GLN A 96 -2.86 6.96 9.99
N ARG A 97 -2.57 6.35 11.13
CA ARG A 97 -3.52 5.48 11.82
C ARG A 97 -4.74 6.26 12.30
N VAL A 98 -5.91 5.63 12.18
CA VAL A 98 -7.18 6.16 12.67
C VAL A 98 -7.63 5.32 13.86
N PRO A 99 -7.27 5.71 15.10
CA PRO A 99 -7.52 4.89 16.28
C PRO A 99 -8.98 4.95 16.76
N GLU A 100 -9.71 5.99 16.38
CA GLU A 100 -11.09 6.18 16.82
C GLU A 100 -12.09 5.82 15.73
N TYR A 101 -13.16 5.18 16.14
CA TYR A 101 -14.23 4.78 15.26
C TYR A 101 -15.60 5.10 15.83
N LYS A 102 -16.37 5.89 15.11
CA LYS A 102 -17.71 6.36 15.53
C LYS A 102 -18.86 5.52 14.96
N GLU A 103 -18.59 4.56 14.08
CA GLU A 103 -19.61 3.74 13.39
C GLU A 103 -19.34 2.25 13.55
N PRO A 104 -20.33 1.34 13.32
CA PRO A 104 -20.14 -0.09 13.44
C PRO A 104 -19.02 -0.62 12.55
N LEU A 105 -18.09 -1.37 13.12
CA LEU A 105 -17.05 -2.06 12.37
C LEU A 105 -17.67 -3.12 11.46
N GLY A 106 -17.15 -3.25 10.24
CA GLY A 106 -17.56 -4.30 9.30
C GLY A 106 -18.24 -3.81 8.02
N ARG A 107 -18.49 -2.51 7.89
CA ARG A 107 -18.98 -1.93 6.65
C ARG A 107 -17.82 -1.28 5.89
N VAL A 108 -17.55 -1.76 4.67
CA VAL A 108 -16.60 -1.08 3.77
C VAL A 108 -17.21 0.26 3.36
N ILE A 109 -16.47 1.33 3.62
CA ILE A 109 -16.92 2.70 3.33
C ILE A 109 -16.10 3.28 2.18
N GLU A 110 -14.86 2.86 2.05
CA GLU A 110 -13.94 3.37 1.05
C GLU A 110 -13.36 2.25 0.20
N VAL A 111 -13.58 2.33 -1.11
CA VAL A 111 -13.04 1.38 -2.08
C VAL A 111 -12.15 2.16 -3.06
N LYS A 112 -10.86 1.86 -3.05
CA LYS A 112 -9.87 2.45 -3.97
C LYS A 112 -9.14 1.33 -4.68
N LEU A 113 -9.68 0.88 -5.82
CA LEU A 113 -9.10 -0.19 -6.61
C LEU A 113 -8.50 0.35 -7.91
N ARG A 114 -7.27 -0.01 -8.18
CA ARG A 114 -6.60 0.22 -9.47
C ARG A 114 -6.71 -1.04 -10.33
N LEU A 115 -7.87 -1.25 -10.93
CA LEU A 115 -8.20 -2.46 -11.70
C LEU A 115 -7.34 -2.63 -12.96
N PHE A 116 -6.90 -1.52 -13.53
CA PHE A 116 -6.08 -1.48 -14.75
C PHE A 116 -4.60 -1.21 -14.47
N GLY A 117 -4.17 -1.41 -13.24
CA GLY A 117 -2.80 -1.16 -12.84
C GLY A 117 -2.40 0.32 -13.00
N ASN A 118 -1.25 0.55 -13.63
CA ASN A 118 -0.74 1.89 -13.93
C ASN A 118 -1.18 2.42 -15.31
N ALA A 119 -2.08 1.73 -16.02
CA ALA A 119 -2.58 2.18 -17.30
C ALA A 119 -3.30 3.54 -17.15
N CYS A 120 -2.68 4.59 -17.69
CA CYS A 120 -3.17 5.95 -17.59
C CYS A 120 -2.71 6.77 -18.81
N ASN A 121 -3.63 7.52 -19.41
CA ASN A 121 -3.35 8.42 -20.51
C ASN A 121 -3.01 9.85 -20.04
N LEU A 122 -3.05 10.10 -18.73
CA LEU A 122 -2.72 11.39 -18.13
C LEU A 122 -1.30 11.40 -17.58
N SER A 123 -0.63 12.52 -17.73
CA SER A 123 0.73 12.76 -17.22
C SER A 123 0.71 13.78 -16.08
N CYS A 124 -0.16 13.55 -15.09
CA CYS A 124 -0.31 14.46 -13.97
C CYS A 124 1.01 14.67 -13.22
N TYR A 125 1.35 15.92 -12.95
CA TYR A 125 2.57 16.30 -12.24
C TYR A 125 2.69 15.63 -10.85
N MET A 126 1.55 15.41 -10.19
CA MET A 126 1.50 14.77 -8.85
C MET A 126 1.64 13.24 -8.89
N CYS A 127 1.55 12.61 -10.06
CA CYS A 127 1.73 11.18 -10.17
C CYS A 127 3.21 10.82 -10.15
N ARG A 128 3.56 9.83 -9.32
CA ARG A 128 4.88 9.20 -9.42
C ARG A 128 5.01 8.52 -10.78
N ILE A 129 6.25 8.44 -11.27
CA ILE A 129 6.55 7.85 -12.58
C ILE A 129 5.91 6.46 -12.70
N LYS A 130 6.13 5.58 -11.73
CA LYS A 130 5.62 4.20 -11.72
C LYS A 130 4.09 4.07 -11.64
N ASP A 131 3.40 5.13 -11.24
CA ASP A 131 1.94 5.10 -11.05
C ASP A 131 1.17 5.52 -12.32
N SER A 132 1.86 5.82 -13.43
CA SER A 132 1.24 6.22 -14.69
C SER A 132 2.05 5.77 -15.90
N SER A 133 1.44 4.97 -16.77
CA SER A 133 2.09 4.50 -18.01
C SER A 133 2.49 5.64 -18.95
N SER A 134 1.77 6.76 -18.94
CA SER A 134 2.16 7.96 -19.68
C SER A 134 3.41 8.63 -19.10
N ARG A 135 3.53 8.67 -17.77
CA ARG A 135 4.71 9.21 -17.10
C ARG A 135 5.93 8.32 -17.34
N ILE A 136 5.77 7.00 -17.29
CA ILE A 136 6.85 6.05 -17.62
C ILE A 136 7.39 6.35 -19.03
N LYS A 137 6.52 6.39 -20.03
CA LYS A 137 6.92 6.68 -21.42
C LYS A 137 7.59 8.04 -21.60
N GLN A 138 7.13 9.05 -20.88
CA GLN A 138 7.79 10.38 -20.92
C GLN A 138 9.17 10.34 -20.29
N THR A 139 9.32 9.64 -19.18
CA THR A 139 10.60 9.48 -18.48
C THR A 139 11.59 8.69 -19.32
N GLU A 140 11.17 7.60 -19.95
CA GLU A 140 12.00 6.84 -20.90
C GLU A 140 12.55 7.73 -22.01
N LYS A 141 11.70 8.57 -22.61
CA LYS A 141 12.14 9.54 -23.64
C LYS A 141 13.12 10.59 -23.11
N LEU A 142 12.94 11.05 -21.87
CA LEU A 142 13.87 12.00 -21.26
C LEU A 142 15.23 11.36 -21.02
N ILE A 143 15.28 10.10 -20.59
CA ILE A 143 16.52 9.35 -20.41
C ILE A 143 17.22 9.10 -21.74
N GLU A 144 16.47 8.86 -22.82
CA GLU A 144 17.05 8.74 -24.17
C GLU A 144 17.72 10.04 -24.64
N ILE A 145 17.17 11.21 -24.28
CA ILE A 145 17.69 12.53 -24.65
C ILE A 145 18.85 12.94 -23.73
N ASP A 146 18.71 12.66 -22.45
CA ASP A 146 19.66 13.01 -21.39
C ASP A 146 19.87 11.81 -20.46
N PRO A 147 20.92 11.00 -20.70
CA PRO A 147 21.21 9.84 -19.85
C PRO A 147 21.52 10.19 -18.40
N GLU A 148 22.08 11.38 -18.11
CA GLU A 148 22.37 11.81 -16.74
C GLU A 148 21.08 11.99 -15.93
N PHE A 149 19.97 12.30 -16.61
CA PHE A 149 18.65 12.33 -15.97
C PHE A 149 18.24 10.97 -15.42
N GLY A 150 18.65 9.88 -16.07
CA GLY A 150 18.40 8.51 -15.60
C GLY A 150 19.11 8.22 -14.25
N GLU A 151 20.33 8.71 -14.09
CA GLU A 151 21.09 8.55 -12.84
C GLU A 151 20.44 9.30 -11.67
N MET A 152 19.89 10.49 -11.93
CA MET A 152 19.13 11.24 -10.93
C MET A 152 17.86 10.53 -10.47
N LEU A 153 17.22 9.74 -11.35
CA LEU A 153 15.99 9.01 -11.02
C LEU A 153 16.24 7.74 -10.20
N GLU A 154 17.45 7.21 -10.16
CA GLU A 154 17.78 6.08 -9.28
C GLU A 154 17.65 6.45 -7.80
N TYR A 155 17.70 7.73 -7.49
CA TYR A 155 17.45 8.25 -6.14
C TYR A 155 16.02 7.99 -5.65
N ASP A 156 15.05 7.80 -6.54
CA ASP A 156 13.66 7.46 -6.22
C ASP A 156 13.41 5.95 -6.06
N LYS A 157 14.45 5.13 -6.18
CA LYS A 157 14.39 3.68 -5.88
C LYS A 157 14.63 3.36 -4.41
N LEU A 158 15.01 4.37 -3.63
CA LEU A 158 15.10 4.31 -2.18
C LEU A 158 13.77 4.76 -1.56
#